data_18dc98a11a5f38a02803c72a800e9c9f
#
_entry.id   18dc98a11a5f38a02803c72a800e9c9f
#
_cell.length_a   1.000
_cell.length_b   1.000
_cell.length_c   1.000
_cell.angle_alpha   90.00
_cell.angle_beta   90.00
_cell.angle_gamma   90.00
#
_symmetry.space_group_name_H-M   'P 1'
#
loop_
_entity.id
_entity.type
_entity.pdbx_description
1 polymer ?
#
loop_
_entity_poly.entity_id
_entity_poly.type
_entity_poly.pdbx_seq_one_letter_code
_entity_poly.pdbx_strand_id
1 'polypeptide(L)'
;KTLALEPMHGWGIAQRIQMLSGDVFLVTQGSLYPALVRMRRRGWVTTAWRTTEFNRHARYYSLTPAGRRQLTIERAEWERASKAVDGLLAADSIPEGSPA
;
A
#
# COMPACT_ATOMS: atom_id res chain seq x y z
N LYS A 1 0.06 3.14 2.11
CA LYS A 1 -1.07 4.07 2.28
C LYS A 1 -1.90 3.77 3.54
N THR A 2 -2.15 2.50 3.82
CA THR A 2 -2.93 2.08 5.00
C THR A 2 -2.39 2.70 6.30
N LEU A 3 -1.08 2.74 6.48
CA LEU A 3 -0.42 3.31 7.66
C LEU A 3 -0.44 4.84 7.70
N ALA A 4 -0.81 5.53 6.61
CA ALA A 4 -0.93 6.98 6.60
C ALA A 4 -2.06 7.48 7.52
N LEU A 5 -3.03 6.64 7.81
CA LEU A 5 -4.18 6.98 8.65
C LEU A 5 -3.87 6.84 10.14
N GLU A 6 -3.23 5.73 10.52
CA GLU A 6 -2.90 5.45 11.92
C GLU A 6 -1.89 4.30 12.03
N PRO A 7 -1.15 4.20 13.14
CA PRO A 7 -0.30 3.03 13.38
C PRO A 7 -1.14 1.76 13.51
N MET A 8 -0.64 0.65 12.94
CA MET A 8 -1.34 -0.63 12.96
C MET A 8 -0.40 -1.80 13.19
N HIS A 9 -0.89 -2.85 13.85
CA HIS A 9 -0.21 -4.14 13.86
C HIS A 9 -0.47 -4.91 12.55
N GLY A 10 0.36 -5.94 12.27
CA GLY A 10 0.34 -6.63 10.99
C GLY A 10 -1.02 -7.20 10.59
N TRP A 11 -1.75 -7.82 11.53
CA TRP A 11 -3.08 -8.35 11.28
C TRP A 11 -4.07 -7.24 10.92
N GLY A 12 -4.02 -6.12 11.64
CA GLY A 12 -4.86 -4.96 11.36
C GLY A 12 -4.58 -4.36 9.99
N ILE A 13 -3.32 -4.33 9.57
CA ILE A 13 -2.93 -3.87 8.23
C ILE A 13 -3.58 -4.76 7.16
N ALA A 14 -3.48 -6.08 7.30
CA ALA A 14 -4.07 -7.03 6.35
C ALA A 14 -5.58 -6.87 6.26
N GLN A 15 -6.27 -6.73 7.40
CA GLN A 15 -7.71 -6.49 7.41
C GLN A 15 -8.11 -5.17 6.77
N ARG A 16 -7.34 -4.10 7.01
CA ARG A 16 -7.62 -2.80 6.43
C ARG A 16 -7.47 -2.82 4.91
N ILE A 17 -6.44 -3.50 4.41
CA ILE A 17 -6.25 -3.66 2.96
C ILE A 17 -7.43 -4.40 2.35
N GLN A 18 -7.86 -5.50 2.94
CA GLN A 18 -9.02 -6.24 2.47
C GLN A 18 -10.28 -5.37 2.45
N MET A 19 -10.54 -4.67 3.54
CA MET A 19 -11.71 -3.80 3.67
C MET A 19 -11.70 -2.65 2.66
N LEU A 20 -10.58 -1.93 2.53
CA LEU A 20 -10.47 -0.75 1.66
C LEU A 20 -10.48 -1.14 0.18
N SER A 21 -10.07 -2.36 -0.17
CA SER A 21 -10.10 -2.85 -1.54
C SER A 21 -11.41 -3.55 -1.91
N GLY A 22 -12.40 -3.56 -1.02
CA GLY A 22 -13.66 -4.26 -1.25
C GLY A 22 -13.47 -5.76 -1.48
N ASP A 23 -12.60 -6.39 -0.69
CA ASP A 23 -12.24 -7.81 -0.77
C ASP A 23 -11.49 -8.22 -2.04
N VAL A 24 -11.08 -7.27 -2.88
CA VAL A 24 -10.29 -7.57 -4.09
C VAL A 24 -8.89 -8.08 -3.71
N PHE A 25 -8.26 -7.48 -2.69
CA PHE A 25 -6.95 -7.90 -2.21
C PHE A 25 -7.06 -8.62 -0.88
N LEU A 26 -6.65 -9.89 -0.88
CA LEU A 26 -6.51 -10.70 0.31
C LEU A 26 -5.03 -10.87 0.61
N VAL A 27 -4.56 -10.21 1.67
CA VAL A 27 -3.14 -10.20 2.03
C VAL A 27 -2.91 -11.21 3.14
N THR A 28 -2.05 -12.18 2.89
CA THR A 28 -1.62 -13.13 3.92
C THR A 28 -0.49 -12.54 4.74
N GLN A 29 -0.32 -12.97 5.99
CA GLN A 29 0.80 -12.57 6.82
C GLN A 29 2.14 -13.02 6.22
N GLY A 30 2.15 -14.16 5.51
CA GLY A 30 3.32 -14.67 4.83
C GLY A 30 3.86 -13.73 3.74
N SER A 31 3.00 -12.97 3.08
CA SER A 31 3.40 -11.97 2.08
C SER A 31 3.61 -10.59 2.69
N LEU A 32 2.86 -10.25 3.73
CA LEU A 32 2.91 -8.93 4.35
C LEU A 32 4.19 -8.69 5.16
N TYR A 33 4.58 -9.65 6.00
CA TYR A 33 5.74 -9.47 6.88
C TYR A 33 7.05 -9.23 6.13
N PRO A 34 7.38 -9.97 5.06
CA PRO A 34 8.58 -9.65 4.29
C PRO A 34 8.56 -8.24 3.70
N ALA A 35 7.38 -7.76 3.27
CA ALA A 35 7.23 -6.40 2.76
C ALA A 35 7.50 -5.36 3.86
N LEU A 36 6.94 -5.57 5.05
CA LEU A 36 7.15 -4.68 6.20
C LEU A 36 8.62 -4.66 6.65
N VAL A 37 9.31 -5.80 6.61
CA VAL A 37 10.74 -5.88 6.91
C VAL A 37 11.54 -5.02 5.92
N ARG A 38 11.25 -5.13 4.62
CA ARG A 38 11.92 -4.32 3.60
C ARG A 38 11.68 -2.83 3.81
N MET A 39 10.45 -2.44 4.09
CA MET A 39 10.09 -1.04 4.34
C MET A 39 10.79 -0.50 5.58
N ARG A 40 10.89 -1.30 6.63
CA ARG A 40 11.60 -0.93 7.86
C ARG A 40 13.09 -0.73 7.59
N ARG A 41 13.72 -1.61 6.82
CA ARG A 41 15.14 -1.49 6.45
C ARG A 41 15.43 -0.23 5.66
N ARG A 42 14.47 0.21 4.86
CA ARG A 42 14.58 1.46 4.08
C ARG A 42 14.24 2.71 4.90
N GLY A 43 13.85 2.53 6.16
CA GLY A 43 13.49 3.65 7.03
C GLY A 43 12.13 4.26 6.75
N TRP A 44 11.27 3.59 6.00
CA TRP A 44 9.93 4.08 5.67
C TRP A 44 8.90 3.82 6.76
N VAL A 45 9.11 2.80 7.56
CA VAL A 45 8.28 2.49 8.71
C VAL A 45 9.14 2.29 9.95
N THR A 46 8.56 2.58 11.09
CA THR A 46 9.12 2.26 12.41
C THR A 46 8.13 1.40 13.18
N THR A 47 8.61 0.76 14.22
CA THR A 47 7.79 -0.16 15.00
C THR A 47 7.86 0.14 16.48
N ALA A 48 6.77 -0.16 17.19
CA ALA A 48 6.69 -0.09 18.64
C ALA A 48 5.81 -1.22 19.15
N TRP A 49 6.18 -1.78 20.30
CA TRP A 49 5.34 -2.77 20.97
C TRP A 49 4.23 -2.06 21.74
N ARG A 50 3.01 -2.53 21.56
CA ARG A 50 1.84 -2.05 22.29
C ARG A 50 0.96 -3.21 22.71
N THR A 51 0.12 -2.99 23.72
CA THR A 51 -0.94 -3.92 24.07
C THR A 51 -2.14 -3.67 23.18
N THR A 52 -2.64 -4.72 22.54
CA THR A 52 -3.84 -4.64 21.71
C THR A 52 -5.11 -4.56 22.57
N GLU A 53 -6.24 -4.29 21.95
CA GLU A 53 -7.55 -4.31 22.58
C GLU A 53 -7.91 -5.67 23.20
N PHE A 54 -7.26 -6.75 22.70
CA PHE A 54 -7.41 -8.09 23.27
C PHE A 54 -6.38 -8.42 24.34
N ASN A 55 -5.72 -7.40 24.91
CA ASN A 55 -4.70 -7.53 25.97
C ASN A 55 -3.51 -8.40 25.56
N ARG A 56 -3.11 -8.32 24.29
CA ARG A 56 -1.94 -9.01 23.74
C ARG A 56 -0.90 -8.01 23.30
N HIS A 57 0.38 -8.36 23.46
CA HIS A 57 1.48 -7.57 22.95
C HIS A 57 1.56 -7.74 21.42
N ALA A 58 1.59 -6.65 20.69
CA ALA A 58 1.76 -6.66 19.25
C ALA A 58 2.69 -5.54 18.81
N ARG A 59 3.38 -5.77 17.71
CA ARG A 59 4.23 -4.77 17.09
C ARG A 59 3.37 -3.89 16.16
N TYR A 60 3.33 -2.61 16.49
CA TYR A 60 2.61 -1.62 15.68
C TYR A 60 3.57 -0.93 14.73
N TYR A 61 3.14 -0.75 13.50
CA TYR A 61 3.90 -0.13 12.42
C TYR A 61 3.38 1.28 12.18
N SER A 62 4.30 2.23 12.01
CA SER A 62 3.97 3.62 11.75
C SER A 62 4.82 4.13 10.60
N LEU A 63 4.24 4.99 9.75
CA LEU A 63 5.00 5.66 8.70
C LEU A 63 5.95 6.68 9.31
N THR A 64 7.20 6.67 8.82
CA THR A 64 8.17 7.72 9.11
C THR A 64 7.97 8.91 8.16
N PRO A 65 8.58 10.09 8.43
CA PRO A 65 8.60 11.17 7.45
C PRO A 65 9.16 10.73 6.09
N ALA A 66 10.21 9.90 6.08
CA ALA A 66 10.75 9.33 4.84
C ALA A 66 9.73 8.43 4.14
N GLY A 67 8.98 7.63 4.89
CA GLY A 67 7.90 6.80 4.35
C GLY A 67 6.77 7.61 3.75
N ARG A 68 6.43 8.74 4.36
CA ARG A 68 5.41 9.65 3.81
C ARG A 68 5.86 10.28 2.50
N ARG A 69 7.15 10.68 2.41
CA ARG A 69 7.72 11.20 1.15
C ARG A 69 7.69 10.16 0.06
N GLN A 70 8.08 8.91 0.39
CA GLN A 70 8.06 7.81 -0.57
C GLN A 70 6.63 7.50 -1.04
N LEU A 71 5.66 7.53 -0.16
CA LEU A 71 4.26 7.33 -0.50
C LEU A 71 3.77 8.39 -1.50
N THR A 72 4.17 9.65 -1.30
CA THR A 72 3.82 10.73 -2.22
C THR A 72 4.39 10.49 -3.61
N ILE A 73 5.65 10.04 -3.70
CA ILE A 73 6.31 9.71 -4.97
C ILE A 73 5.59 8.57 -5.67
N GLU A 74 5.32 7.48 -4.95
CA GLU A 74 4.66 6.30 -5.52
C GLU A 74 3.23 6.60 -5.95
N ARG A 75 2.53 7.41 -5.20
CA ARG A 75 1.18 7.84 -5.58
C ARG A 75 1.19 8.63 -6.89
N ALA A 76 2.13 9.55 -7.05
CA ALA A 76 2.26 10.32 -8.28
C ALA A 76 2.60 9.43 -9.49
N GLU A 77 3.49 8.46 -9.30
CA GLU A 77 3.83 7.48 -10.33
C GLU A 77 2.64 6.60 -10.70
N TRP A 78 1.90 6.14 -9.70
CA TRP A 78 0.69 5.35 -9.92
C TRP A 78 -0.38 6.15 -10.68
N GLU A 79 -0.60 7.39 -10.30
CA GLU A 79 -1.58 8.25 -10.97
C GLU A 79 -1.24 8.46 -12.45
N ARG A 80 0.05 8.64 -12.78
CA ARG A 80 0.49 8.75 -14.17
C ARG A 80 0.28 7.45 -14.94
N ALA A 81 0.67 6.33 -14.36
CA ALA A 81 0.49 5.01 -14.97
C ALA A 81 -0.98 4.68 -15.16
N SER A 82 -1.80 4.96 -14.17
CA SER A 82 -3.24 4.70 -14.19
C SER A 82 -3.94 5.54 -15.28
N LYS A 83 -3.58 6.81 -15.41
CA LYS A 83 -4.12 7.67 -16.47
C LYS A 83 -3.72 7.20 -17.85
N ALA A 84 -2.48 6.73 -18.02
CA ALA A 84 -2.02 6.19 -19.27
C ALA A 84 -2.79 4.93 -19.67
N VAL A 85 -3.02 4.03 -18.71
CA VAL A 85 -3.82 2.82 -18.92
C VAL A 85 -5.28 3.18 -19.23
N ASP A 86 -5.86 4.10 -18.49
CA ASP A 86 -7.24 4.56 -18.72
C ASP A 86 -7.39 5.16 -20.12
N GLY A 87 -6.41 5.93 -20.57
CA GLY A 87 -6.39 6.49 -21.92
C GLY A 87 -6.35 5.42 -22.99
N LEU A 88 -5.56 4.37 -22.78
CA LEU A 88 -5.50 3.23 -23.70
C LEU A 88 -6.80 2.45 -23.73
N LEU A 89 -7.42 2.22 -22.57
CA LEU A 89 -8.67 1.47 -22.48
C LEU A 89 -9.87 2.28 -23.00
N ALA A 90 -9.82 3.60 -22.89
CA ALA A 90 -10.88 4.48 -23.39
C ALA A 90 -10.81 4.69 -24.91
N ALA A 91 -9.72 4.31 -25.57
CA ALA A 91 -9.61 4.40 -27.01
C ALA A 91 -10.48 3.33 -27.68
N ASP A 92 -11.54 3.75 -28.37
CA ASP A 92 -12.48 2.84 -29.04
C ASP A 92 -11.86 2.18 -30.27
N SER A 93 -10.93 2.86 -30.91
CA SER A 93 -10.27 2.36 -32.11
C SER A 93 -8.90 3.01 -32.29
N ILE A 94 -8.00 2.27 -32.96
CA ILE A 94 -6.74 2.83 -33.42
C ILE A 94 -7.04 3.66 -34.65
N PRO A 95 -6.56 4.94 -34.74
CA PRO A 95 -6.78 5.74 -35.92
C PRO A 95 -6.28 5.04 -37.20
N GLU A 96 -7.02 5.17 -38.24
CA GLU A 96 -6.67 4.59 -39.54
C GLU A 96 -5.31 5.10 -40.01
N GLY A 97 -4.43 4.19 -40.46
CA GLY A 97 -3.08 4.52 -40.85
C GLY A 97 -2.06 4.55 -39.74
N SER A 98 -2.49 4.35 -38.48
CA SER A 98 -1.58 4.24 -37.35
C SER A 98 -0.97 2.84 -37.27
N PRO A 99 0.33 2.70 -36.88
CA PRO A 99 0.89 1.40 -36.61
C PRO A 99 0.11 0.71 -35.50
N ALA A 100 -0.23 -0.51 -35.71
CA ALA A 100 -0.94 -1.29 -34.69
C ALA A 100 0.02 -1.76 -33.60
#